data_d5d14770c476febef7afd094740f8472
#
_entry.id   d5d14770c476febef7afd094740f8472
#
_cell.length_a   1.000
_cell.length_b   1.000
_cell.length_c   1.000
_cell.angle_alpha   90.00
_cell.angle_beta   90.00
_cell.angle_gamma   90.00
#
_symmetry.space_group_name_H-M   'P 1'
#
loop_
_entity.id
_entity.type
_entity.pdbx_description
1 polymer ?
#
loop_
_entity_poly.entity_id
_entity_poly.type
_entity_poly.pdbx_seq_one_letter_code
_entity_poly.pdbx_strand_id
1 'polypeptide(L)'
;MIATLEEVSTTNSAGAVQVVASLEGVNKNYGEVQALKGVNFRVRAGEVVALLGPNGAGKTTAVKLLLGLLQANTGKVRVLGGDPTNPENRMRTGAMLQVGRVPETLRVREHIDLFSSYYQNPLPAAAVLAAAGLENLSERKFGDLSGGQRQRVLFALAICGNPDLLFLDEPTVGLDVEARRMLWEQIRQLVGQGKTVLLTTHYLQEADALADRVAVINKGEIIAEGSPSEIKAQTAGKRIRCITSLTIDTLRQIPGVTEVKEDREAFEIHTPEAEPVLRDLLARDANLSGLEVSAAGLEEAFLALTQDSSKNGNH
;
A
#
# COMPACT_ATOMS: atom_id res chain seq x y z
N MET A 1 -8.23 28.03 -54.10
CA MET A 1 -7.61 26.77 -53.71
C MET A 1 -7.75 26.71 -52.21
N ILE A 2 -8.78 26.01 -51.75
CA ILE A 2 -9.24 25.95 -50.35
C ILE A 2 -8.54 24.72 -49.73
N ALA A 3 -7.68 24.96 -48.71
CA ALA A 3 -7.05 23.91 -47.94
C ALA A 3 -7.99 23.50 -46.79
N THR A 4 -8.44 22.28 -46.85
CA THR A 4 -9.30 21.62 -45.86
C THR A 4 -8.48 21.34 -44.59
N LEU A 5 -8.90 21.91 -43.48
CA LEU A 5 -8.40 21.55 -42.16
C LEU A 5 -9.04 20.23 -41.74
N GLU A 6 -8.24 19.16 -41.63
CA GLU A 6 -8.64 17.93 -40.98
C GLU A 6 -8.79 18.17 -39.48
N GLU A 7 -10.03 18.02 -39.00
CA GLU A 7 -10.37 17.97 -37.59
C GLU A 7 -9.78 16.70 -36.97
N VAL A 8 -8.79 16.87 -36.11
CA VAL A 8 -8.34 15.81 -35.22
C VAL A 8 -9.45 15.57 -34.19
N SER A 9 -10.26 14.57 -34.47
CA SER A 9 -11.31 14.06 -33.58
C SER A 9 -10.70 13.46 -32.32
N THR A 10 -10.60 14.24 -31.26
CA THR A 10 -10.36 13.75 -29.91
C THR A 10 -11.66 13.17 -29.37
N THR A 11 -11.93 11.90 -29.66
CA THR A 11 -13.00 11.17 -29.01
C THR A 11 -12.62 10.91 -27.55
N ASN A 12 -13.11 11.78 -26.69
CA ASN A 12 -13.11 11.62 -25.25
C ASN A 12 -14.15 10.53 -24.89
N SER A 13 -13.71 9.26 -24.77
CA SER A 13 -14.56 8.19 -24.28
C SER A 13 -14.75 8.35 -22.78
N ALA A 14 -15.83 8.98 -22.38
CA ALA A 14 -16.27 9.06 -21.00
C ALA A 14 -16.42 7.63 -20.42
N GLY A 15 -15.55 7.26 -19.46
CA GLY A 15 -15.73 6.06 -18.64
C GLY A 15 -14.54 5.11 -18.48
N ALA A 16 -13.48 5.19 -19.28
CA ALA A 16 -12.31 4.32 -19.08
C ALA A 16 -11.36 4.92 -18.06
N VAL A 17 -11.24 4.28 -16.90
CA VAL A 17 -10.26 4.67 -15.86
C VAL A 17 -8.85 4.52 -16.45
N GLN A 18 -8.10 5.63 -16.55
CA GLN A 18 -6.77 5.65 -17.13
C GLN A 18 -5.79 4.84 -16.29
N VAL A 19 -5.12 3.85 -16.91
CA VAL A 19 -4.02 3.10 -16.29
C VAL A 19 -2.74 3.91 -16.43
N VAL A 20 -2.10 4.27 -15.31
CA VAL A 20 -0.86 5.07 -15.28
C VAL A 20 0.39 4.23 -15.04
N ALA A 21 0.25 3.02 -14.48
CA ALA A 21 1.35 2.05 -14.41
C ALA A 21 0.82 0.62 -14.57
N SER A 22 1.59 -0.26 -15.25
CA SER A 22 1.21 -1.67 -15.38
C SER A 22 2.42 -2.60 -15.46
N LEU A 23 2.20 -3.80 -14.92
CA LEU A 23 2.99 -5.01 -15.15
C LEU A 23 2.07 -5.99 -15.89
N GLU A 24 2.49 -6.53 -17.02
CA GLU A 24 1.71 -7.45 -17.85
C GLU A 24 2.51 -8.74 -18.10
N GLY A 25 2.12 -9.83 -17.44
CA GLY A 25 2.80 -11.12 -17.50
C GLY A 25 4.27 -11.07 -17.10
N VAL A 26 4.61 -10.24 -16.12
CA VAL A 26 5.99 -9.92 -15.79
C VAL A 26 6.63 -11.01 -14.95
N ASN A 27 7.77 -11.53 -15.45
CA ASN A 27 8.66 -12.42 -14.71
C ASN A 27 9.99 -11.69 -14.39
N LYS A 28 10.49 -11.90 -13.18
CA LYS A 28 11.80 -11.40 -12.76
C LYS A 28 12.54 -12.44 -11.92
N ASN A 29 13.76 -12.80 -12.38
CA ASN A 29 14.63 -13.74 -11.70
C ASN A 29 15.92 -13.03 -11.24
N TYR A 30 16.45 -13.48 -10.11
CA TYR A 30 17.79 -13.18 -9.60
C TYR A 30 18.54 -14.52 -9.45
N GLY A 31 19.31 -14.91 -10.46
CA GLY A 31 19.83 -16.25 -10.54
C GLY A 31 18.70 -17.29 -10.56
N GLU A 32 18.72 -18.22 -9.60
CA GLU A 32 17.70 -19.25 -9.45
C GLU A 32 16.42 -18.77 -8.73
N VAL A 33 16.50 -17.60 -8.06
CA VAL A 33 15.36 -17.07 -7.31
C VAL A 33 14.39 -16.33 -8.22
N GLN A 34 13.19 -16.85 -8.39
CA GLN A 34 12.13 -16.20 -9.14
C GLN A 34 11.37 -15.22 -8.23
N ALA A 35 11.72 -13.93 -8.35
CA ALA A 35 11.17 -12.86 -7.51
C ALA A 35 9.76 -12.42 -7.95
N LEU A 36 9.45 -12.50 -9.26
CA LEU A 36 8.10 -12.28 -9.80
C LEU A 36 7.78 -13.37 -10.83
N LYS A 37 6.53 -13.83 -10.83
CA LYS A 37 6.05 -14.97 -11.60
C LYS A 37 4.78 -14.59 -12.36
N GLY A 38 4.93 -14.17 -13.64
CA GLY A 38 3.81 -13.83 -14.50
C GLY A 38 2.90 -12.74 -13.95
N VAL A 39 3.45 -11.78 -13.21
CA VAL A 39 2.68 -10.77 -12.49
C VAL A 39 1.89 -9.89 -13.46
N ASN A 40 0.58 -9.80 -13.23
CA ASN A 40 -0.30 -8.83 -13.84
C ASN A 40 -0.77 -7.87 -12.76
N PHE A 41 -0.46 -6.57 -12.91
CA PHE A 41 -0.80 -5.55 -11.93
C PHE A 41 -0.98 -4.21 -12.64
N ARG A 42 -1.97 -3.42 -12.20
CA ARG A 42 -2.27 -2.12 -12.80
C ARG A 42 -2.51 -1.08 -11.72
N VAL A 43 -2.06 0.15 -11.98
CA VAL A 43 -2.31 1.34 -11.16
C VAL A 43 -3.15 2.31 -11.99
N ARG A 44 -4.26 2.78 -11.44
CA ARG A 44 -5.19 3.70 -12.09
C ARG A 44 -4.90 5.14 -11.66
N ALA A 45 -5.22 6.09 -12.52
CA ALA A 45 -5.04 7.50 -12.19
C ALA A 45 -5.91 7.93 -10.99
N GLY A 46 -5.32 8.68 -10.07
CA GLY A 46 -6.02 9.27 -8.93
C GLY A 46 -6.36 8.31 -7.79
N GLU A 47 -5.79 7.07 -7.78
CA GLU A 47 -5.99 6.14 -6.67
C GLU A 47 -4.74 6.00 -5.78
N VAL A 48 -4.97 5.56 -4.55
CA VAL A 48 -3.94 4.96 -3.69
C VAL A 48 -4.03 3.45 -3.83
N VAL A 49 -2.98 2.81 -4.38
CA VAL A 49 -2.87 1.36 -4.41
C VAL A 49 -1.83 0.89 -3.42
N ALA A 50 -2.19 -0.03 -2.53
CA ALA A 50 -1.25 -0.70 -1.65
C ALA A 50 -0.85 -2.07 -2.22
N LEU A 51 0.43 -2.29 -2.46
CA LEU A 51 1.00 -3.60 -2.73
C LEU A 51 1.43 -4.23 -1.42
N LEU A 52 0.59 -5.11 -0.90
CA LEU A 52 0.71 -5.74 0.42
C LEU A 52 1.33 -7.13 0.31
N GLY A 53 2.27 -7.44 1.19
CA GLY A 53 2.87 -8.77 1.22
C GLY A 53 4.00 -8.91 2.24
N PRO A 54 4.41 -10.15 2.58
CA PRO A 54 5.51 -10.37 3.50
C PRO A 54 6.85 -9.91 2.90
N ASN A 55 7.88 -9.87 3.73
CA ASN A 55 9.25 -9.61 3.27
C ASN A 55 9.68 -10.69 2.28
N GLY A 56 10.32 -10.28 1.17
CA GLY A 56 10.72 -11.19 0.10
C GLY A 56 9.60 -11.59 -0.88
N ALA A 57 8.36 -11.11 -0.72
CA ALA A 57 7.26 -11.43 -1.63
C ALA A 57 7.39 -10.87 -3.05
N GLY A 58 8.30 -9.90 -3.29
CA GLY A 58 8.51 -9.28 -4.60
C GLY A 58 8.08 -7.81 -4.69
N LYS A 59 7.58 -7.18 -3.62
CA LYS A 59 7.10 -5.78 -3.58
C LYS A 59 8.12 -4.78 -4.15
N THR A 60 9.30 -4.71 -3.54
CA THR A 60 10.38 -3.80 -3.97
C THR A 60 10.86 -4.12 -5.38
N THR A 61 10.82 -5.38 -5.81
CA THR A 61 11.16 -5.78 -7.19
C THR A 61 10.15 -5.20 -8.17
N ALA A 62 8.84 -5.29 -7.88
CA ALA A 62 7.79 -4.70 -8.70
C ALA A 62 7.95 -3.18 -8.82
N VAL A 63 8.18 -2.49 -7.70
CA VAL A 63 8.43 -1.03 -7.68
C VAL A 63 9.66 -0.67 -8.51
N LYS A 64 10.78 -1.38 -8.35
CA LYS A 64 12.02 -1.11 -9.13
C LYS A 64 11.83 -1.33 -10.62
N LEU A 65 11.02 -2.29 -11.05
CA LEU A 65 10.66 -2.48 -12.45
C LEU A 65 9.84 -1.30 -12.98
N LEU A 66 8.82 -0.86 -12.23
CA LEU A 66 7.99 0.29 -12.58
C LEU A 66 8.79 1.60 -12.59
N LEU A 67 9.83 1.73 -11.79
CA LEU A 67 10.76 2.87 -11.82
C LEU A 67 11.81 2.78 -12.94
N GLY A 68 11.84 1.68 -13.71
CA GLY A 68 12.88 1.44 -14.72
C GLY A 68 14.28 1.28 -14.15
N LEU A 69 14.39 0.93 -12.86
CA LEU A 69 15.67 0.60 -12.19
C LEU A 69 16.10 -0.85 -12.42
N LEU A 70 15.15 -1.67 -12.86
CA LEU A 70 15.37 -3.07 -13.23
C LEU A 70 14.68 -3.34 -14.57
N GLN A 71 15.16 -4.36 -15.27
CA GLN A 71 14.50 -4.91 -16.46
C GLN A 71 13.82 -6.24 -16.11
N ALA A 72 12.63 -6.46 -16.64
CA ALA A 72 11.94 -7.73 -16.56
C ALA A 72 12.66 -8.79 -17.41
N ASN A 73 12.59 -10.06 -17.01
CA ASN A 73 13.06 -11.16 -17.85
C ASN A 73 12.07 -11.42 -18.99
N THR A 74 10.78 -11.37 -18.69
CA THR A 74 9.70 -11.46 -19.68
C THR A 74 8.51 -10.60 -19.24
N GLY A 75 7.57 -10.37 -20.15
CA GLY A 75 6.41 -9.50 -19.90
C GLY A 75 6.65 -8.06 -20.29
N LYS A 76 5.70 -7.19 -19.98
CA LYS A 76 5.75 -5.76 -20.33
C LYS A 76 5.57 -4.90 -19.08
N VAL A 77 6.36 -3.81 -19.01
CA VAL A 77 6.24 -2.79 -17.96
C VAL A 77 5.93 -1.47 -18.62
N ARG A 78 4.91 -0.77 -18.16
CA ARG A 78 4.53 0.54 -18.66
C ARG A 78 4.28 1.52 -17.53
N VAL A 79 4.69 2.78 -17.73
CA VAL A 79 4.46 3.89 -16.80
C VAL A 79 4.10 5.12 -17.60
N LEU A 80 3.01 5.80 -17.24
CA LEU A 80 2.48 6.99 -17.91
C LEU A 80 2.36 6.81 -19.44
N GLY A 81 1.89 5.61 -19.83
CA GLY A 81 1.67 5.26 -21.25
C GLY A 81 2.91 4.81 -22.01
N GLY A 82 4.12 4.86 -21.42
CA GLY A 82 5.38 4.54 -22.08
C GLY A 82 6.29 3.60 -21.31
N ASP A 83 7.54 3.54 -21.77
CA ASP A 83 8.62 2.81 -21.08
C ASP A 83 9.00 3.55 -19.77
N PRO A 84 9.18 2.83 -18.65
CA PRO A 84 9.58 3.47 -17.38
C PRO A 84 10.96 4.14 -17.42
N THR A 85 11.82 3.76 -18.38
CA THR A 85 13.15 4.39 -18.56
C THR A 85 13.10 5.72 -19.32
N ASN A 86 11.96 6.05 -19.94
CA ASN A 86 11.80 7.30 -20.67
C ASN A 86 12.00 8.50 -19.70
N PRO A 87 12.91 9.45 -20.03
CA PRO A 87 13.15 10.63 -19.21
C PRO A 87 11.89 11.45 -18.91
N GLU A 88 10.98 11.62 -19.87
CA GLU A 88 9.73 12.35 -19.69
C GLU A 88 8.85 11.70 -18.61
N ASN A 89 8.76 10.37 -18.61
CA ASN A 89 8.01 9.65 -17.59
C ASN A 89 8.68 9.77 -16.22
N ARG A 90 10.01 9.73 -16.15
CA ARG A 90 10.77 9.92 -14.91
C ARG A 90 10.58 11.30 -14.31
N MET A 91 10.47 12.35 -15.13
CA MET A 91 10.21 13.71 -14.66
C MET A 91 8.81 13.87 -14.04
N ARG A 92 7.89 12.97 -14.33
CA ARG A 92 6.53 12.94 -13.80
C ARG A 92 6.31 11.90 -12.69
N THR A 93 7.38 11.22 -12.30
CA THR A 93 7.35 10.23 -11.22
C THR A 93 8.19 10.68 -10.05
N GLY A 94 7.68 10.45 -8.83
CA GLY A 94 8.43 10.57 -7.60
C GLY A 94 8.65 9.20 -6.96
N ALA A 95 9.75 9.04 -6.24
CA ALA A 95 10.05 7.76 -5.60
C ALA A 95 10.70 7.95 -4.22
N MET A 96 10.17 7.23 -3.25
CA MET A 96 10.78 7.04 -1.95
C MET A 96 11.06 5.55 -1.79
N LEU A 97 12.33 5.17 -1.85
CA LEU A 97 12.77 3.78 -1.72
C LEU A 97 13.25 3.48 -0.31
N GLN A 98 13.07 2.24 0.14
CA GLN A 98 13.47 1.77 1.46
C GLN A 98 14.94 2.03 1.79
N VAL A 99 15.82 1.98 0.79
CA VAL A 99 17.25 2.26 0.92
C VAL A 99 17.59 3.53 0.13
N GLY A 100 17.12 4.66 0.63
CA GLY A 100 17.52 5.97 0.13
C GLY A 100 18.75 6.47 0.91
N ARG A 101 19.90 6.64 0.22
CA ARG A 101 21.08 7.30 0.80
C ARG A 101 21.26 8.65 0.14
N VAL A 102 21.26 9.68 0.94
CA VAL A 102 21.56 11.05 0.52
C VAL A 102 22.75 11.58 1.35
N PRO A 103 23.52 12.55 0.86
CA PRO A 103 24.66 13.11 1.58
C PRO A 103 24.28 13.59 2.99
N GLU A 104 24.96 13.10 4.02
CA GLU A 104 24.66 13.44 5.41
C GLU A 104 25.06 14.87 5.78
N THR A 105 25.95 15.47 4.99
CA THR A 105 26.52 16.80 5.25
C THR A 105 25.63 17.95 4.79
N LEU A 106 24.70 17.70 3.87
CA LEU A 106 23.79 18.72 3.37
C LEU A 106 22.64 18.96 4.37
N ARG A 107 22.14 20.19 4.39
CA ARG A 107 20.96 20.58 5.15
C ARG A 107 19.69 20.08 4.45
N VAL A 108 18.62 19.94 5.20
CA VAL A 108 17.31 19.54 4.66
C VAL A 108 16.91 20.42 3.46
N ARG A 109 17.01 21.75 3.62
CA ARG A 109 16.71 22.70 2.57
C ARG A 109 17.61 22.52 1.33
N GLU A 110 18.92 22.33 1.54
CA GLU A 110 19.88 22.13 0.44
C GLU A 110 19.56 20.87 -0.36
N HIS A 111 19.09 19.80 0.30
CA HIS A 111 18.60 18.60 -0.39
C HIS A 111 17.37 18.91 -1.25
N ILE A 112 16.37 19.63 -0.70
CA ILE A 112 15.16 19.97 -1.44
C ILE A 112 15.51 20.84 -2.64
N ASP A 113 16.34 21.87 -2.48
CA ASP A 113 16.78 22.76 -3.56
C ASP A 113 17.53 21.98 -4.65
N LEU A 114 18.44 21.09 -4.26
CA LEU A 114 19.20 20.24 -5.18
C LEU A 114 18.28 19.34 -5.99
N PHE A 115 17.38 18.58 -5.33
CA PHE A 115 16.50 17.65 -6.01
C PHE A 115 15.46 18.38 -6.87
N SER A 116 14.93 19.51 -6.40
CA SER A 116 14.02 20.36 -7.17
C SER A 116 14.65 20.87 -8.47
N SER A 117 15.98 21.11 -8.49
CA SER A 117 16.69 21.59 -9.68
C SER A 117 16.70 20.60 -10.86
N TYR A 118 16.38 19.33 -10.62
CA TYR A 118 16.26 18.33 -11.68
C TYR A 118 14.93 18.37 -12.42
N TYR A 119 13.92 19.09 -11.88
CA TYR A 119 12.56 19.11 -12.43
C TYR A 119 12.23 20.45 -13.07
N GLN A 120 11.40 20.43 -14.11
CA GLN A 120 11.01 21.65 -14.82
C GLN A 120 10.01 22.52 -14.03
N ASN A 121 9.09 21.88 -13.32
CA ASN A 121 8.02 22.53 -12.55
C ASN A 121 7.97 21.99 -11.11
N PRO A 122 9.04 22.17 -10.31
CA PRO A 122 9.07 21.67 -8.94
C PRO A 122 8.09 22.44 -8.05
N LEU A 123 7.67 21.82 -6.96
CA LEU A 123 6.95 22.52 -5.90
C LEU A 123 7.88 23.54 -5.22
N PRO A 124 7.32 24.68 -4.75
CA PRO A 124 8.09 25.62 -3.92
C PRO A 124 8.66 24.93 -2.69
N ALA A 125 9.94 25.18 -2.36
CA ALA A 125 10.62 24.52 -1.23
C ALA A 125 9.84 24.67 0.09
N ALA A 126 9.23 25.83 0.33
CA ALA A 126 8.38 26.05 1.51
C ALA A 126 7.17 25.09 1.55
N ALA A 127 6.53 24.84 0.40
CA ALA A 127 5.40 23.90 0.31
C ALA A 127 5.86 22.46 0.55
N VAL A 128 7.04 22.07 0.04
CA VAL A 128 7.63 20.73 0.27
C VAL A 128 7.96 20.53 1.74
N LEU A 129 8.58 21.55 2.38
CA LEU A 129 8.91 21.51 3.81
C LEU A 129 7.64 21.36 4.66
N ALA A 130 6.61 22.16 4.38
CA ALA A 130 5.33 22.09 5.08
C ALA A 130 4.66 20.74 4.91
N ALA A 131 4.59 20.21 3.65
CA ALA A 131 4.00 18.91 3.36
C ALA A 131 4.72 17.76 4.09
N ALA A 132 6.01 17.87 4.38
CA ALA A 132 6.78 16.85 5.10
C ALA A 132 6.92 17.16 6.61
N GLY A 133 6.36 18.27 7.12
CA GLY A 133 6.50 18.71 8.52
C GLY A 133 7.95 18.99 8.91
N LEU A 134 8.71 19.62 8.01
CA LEU A 134 10.16 19.85 8.14
C LEU A 134 10.54 21.32 8.29
N GLU A 135 9.57 22.25 8.46
CA GLU A 135 9.82 23.69 8.50
C GLU A 135 10.87 24.06 9.55
N ASN A 136 10.74 23.50 10.75
CA ASN A 136 11.66 23.75 11.87
C ASN A 136 12.99 23.00 11.76
N LEU A 137 13.15 22.16 10.74
CA LEU A 137 14.33 21.32 10.53
C LEU A 137 15.09 21.71 9.25
N SER A 138 14.63 22.71 8.50
CA SER A 138 15.16 23.09 7.19
C SER A 138 16.67 23.36 7.20
N GLU A 139 17.19 23.95 8.29
CA GLU A 139 18.60 24.31 8.45
C GLU A 139 19.45 23.19 9.10
N ARG A 140 18.82 22.09 9.55
CA ARG A 140 19.57 20.96 10.14
C ARG A 140 20.18 20.09 9.05
N LYS A 141 21.38 19.55 9.32
CA LYS A 141 22.02 18.57 8.43
C LYS A 141 21.25 17.25 8.48
N PHE A 142 21.19 16.55 7.34
CA PHE A 142 20.53 15.25 7.25
C PHE A 142 21.13 14.22 8.23
N GLY A 143 22.46 14.26 8.42
CA GLY A 143 23.16 13.38 9.36
C GLY A 143 22.74 13.54 10.82
N ASP A 144 22.27 14.74 11.21
CA ASP A 144 21.86 15.06 12.59
C ASP A 144 20.39 14.74 12.88
N LEU A 145 19.67 14.16 11.90
CA LEU A 145 18.25 13.87 12.01
C LEU A 145 18.01 12.48 12.61
N SER A 146 16.91 12.34 13.37
CA SER A 146 16.40 11.02 13.77
C SER A 146 15.93 10.19 12.56
N GLY A 147 15.78 8.86 12.73
CA GLY A 147 15.31 7.99 11.67
C GLY A 147 13.99 8.47 11.06
N GLY A 148 13.01 8.81 11.88
CA GLY A 148 11.72 9.33 11.41
C GLY A 148 11.82 10.68 10.70
N GLN A 149 12.72 11.56 11.16
CA GLN A 149 12.99 12.84 10.49
C GLN A 149 13.65 12.61 9.12
N ARG A 150 14.61 11.68 9.02
CA ARG A 150 15.22 11.27 7.74
C ARG A 150 14.17 10.72 6.77
N GLN A 151 13.24 9.91 7.26
CA GLN A 151 12.15 9.36 6.46
C GLN A 151 11.26 10.47 5.87
N ARG A 152 10.94 11.49 6.68
CA ARG A 152 10.20 12.67 6.19
C ARG A 152 10.98 13.47 5.14
N VAL A 153 12.31 13.57 5.26
CA VAL A 153 13.14 14.19 4.20
C VAL A 153 13.07 13.36 2.91
N LEU A 154 13.18 12.03 2.97
CA LEU A 154 13.07 11.18 1.79
C LEU A 154 11.71 11.31 1.12
N PHE A 155 10.62 11.44 1.90
CA PHE A 155 9.29 11.76 1.37
C PHE A 155 9.27 13.14 0.70
N ALA A 156 9.84 14.18 1.33
CA ALA A 156 9.96 15.50 0.75
C ALA A 156 10.66 15.48 -0.62
N LEU A 157 11.76 14.72 -0.74
CA LEU A 157 12.48 14.55 -2.00
C LEU A 157 11.66 13.82 -3.06
N ALA A 158 10.81 12.88 -2.66
CA ALA A 158 9.94 12.17 -3.58
C ALA A 158 8.84 13.06 -4.17
N ILE A 159 8.37 14.09 -3.43
CA ILE A 159 7.28 14.96 -3.86
C ILE A 159 7.76 16.28 -4.48
N CYS A 160 9.02 16.70 -4.27
CA CYS A 160 9.51 18.03 -4.66
C CYS A 160 9.36 18.33 -6.16
N GLY A 161 9.46 17.30 -7.01
CA GLY A 161 9.27 17.41 -8.46
C GLY A 161 7.82 17.58 -8.91
N ASN A 162 6.85 17.66 -8.00
CA ASN A 162 5.41 17.70 -8.30
C ASN A 162 4.93 16.51 -9.17
N PRO A 163 5.23 15.26 -8.80
CA PRO A 163 4.96 14.10 -9.65
C PRO A 163 3.46 13.87 -9.86
N ASP A 164 3.10 13.22 -10.99
CA ASP A 164 1.75 12.70 -11.22
C ASP A 164 1.56 11.32 -10.59
N LEU A 165 2.65 10.54 -10.53
CA LEU A 165 2.69 9.20 -9.96
C LEU A 165 3.81 9.10 -8.92
N LEU A 166 3.46 8.68 -7.70
CA LEU A 166 4.37 8.56 -6.58
C LEU A 166 4.51 7.09 -6.18
N PHE A 167 5.75 6.62 -6.07
CA PHE A 167 6.10 5.29 -5.56
C PHE A 167 6.67 5.43 -4.15
N LEU A 168 6.05 4.77 -3.18
CA LEU A 168 6.45 4.79 -1.77
C LEU A 168 6.75 3.35 -1.31
N ASP A 169 8.03 3.02 -1.17
CA ASP A 169 8.43 1.67 -0.73
C ASP A 169 8.62 1.64 0.78
N GLU A 170 7.64 1.08 1.50
CA GLU A 170 7.57 0.99 2.96
C GLU A 170 7.74 2.35 3.68
N PRO A 171 6.92 3.37 3.36
CA PRO A 171 7.17 4.76 3.73
C PRO A 171 7.09 5.03 5.24
N THR A 172 6.43 4.19 6.01
CA THR A 172 6.19 4.38 7.45
C THR A 172 7.11 3.59 8.36
N VAL A 173 8.04 2.82 7.78
CA VAL A 173 9.02 2.06 8.56
C VAL A 173 9.87 3.00 9.43
N GLY A 174 9.92 2.73 10.74
CA GLY A 174 10.67 3.52 11.71
C GLY A 174 10.02 4.85 12.13
N LEU A 175 8.79 5.13 11.69
CA LEU A 175 8.00 6.25 12.17
C LEU A 175 7.24 5.87 13.45
N ASP A 176 7.14 6.82 14.38
CA ASP A 176 6.19 6.75 15.48
C ASP A 176 4.73 6.93 14.99
N VAL A 177 3.77 6.76 15.89
CA VAL A 177 2.34 6.80 15.55
C VAL A 177 1.92 8.16 15.00
N GLU A 178 2.46 9.25 15.54
CA GLU A 178 2.11 10.61 15.15
C GLU A 178 2.68 10.94 13.76
N ALA A 179 3.96 10.68 13.53
CA ALA A 179 4.63 10.88 12.25
C ALA A 179 3.98 10.03 11.13
N ARG A 180 3.55 8.80 11.46
CA ARG A 180 2.82 7.93 10.53
C ARG A 180 1.48 8.55 10.13
N ARG A 181 0.69 9.04 11.08
CA ARG A 181 -0.59 9.71 10.80
C ARG A 181 -0.42 10.95 9.94
N MET A 182 0.57 11.77 10.25
CA MET A 182 0.90 12.95 9.44
C MET A 182 1.24 12.56 8.00
N LEU A 183 2.06 11.53 7.78
CA LEU A 183 2.40 11.06 6.44
C LEU A 183 1.16 10.53 5.70
N TRP A 184 0.27 9.82 6.37
CA TRP A 184 -0.99 9.35 5.79
C TRP A 184 -1.89 10.51 5.33
N GLU A 185 -1.99 11.57 6.12
CA GLU A 185 -2.75 12.77 5.75
C GLU A 185 -2.15 13.46 4.52
N GLN A 186 -0.82 13.54 4.43
CA GLN A 186 -0.15 14.10 3.27
C GLN A 186 -0.40 13.26 2.01
N ILE A 187 -0.35 11.93 2.11
CA ILE A 187 -0.67 11.05 0.98
C ILE A 187 -2.12 11.28 0.51
N ARG A 188 -3.09 11.37 1.43
CA ARG A 188 -4.49 11.66 1.08
C ARG A 188 -4.65 13.03 0.41
N GLN A 189 -3.95 14.05 0.90
CA GLN A 189 -3.97 15.38 0.29
C GLN A 189 -3.42 15.37 -1.15
N LEU A 190 -2.33 14.65 -1.41
CA LEU A 190 -1.77 14.50 -2.75
C LEU A 190 -2.78 13.84 -3.70
N VAL A 191 -3.44 12.77 -3.25
CA VAL A 191 -4.46 12.09 -4.07
C VAL A 191 -5.70 12.97 -4.26
N GLY A 192 -6.11 13.74 -3.26
CA GLY A 192 -7.16 14.75 -3.38
C GLY A 192 -6.85 15.85 -4.40
N GLN A 193 -5.56 16.05 -4.73
CA GLN A 193 -5.08 16.94 -5.80
C GLN A 193 -4.95 16.23 -7.16
N GLY A 194 -5.42 14.99 -7.29
CA GLY A 194 -5.38 14.20 -8.52
C GLY A 194 -4.08 13.41 -8.74
N LYS A 195 -3.19 13.36 -7.75
CA LYS A 195 -1.98 12.53 -7.83
C LYS A 195 -2.32 11.06 -7.63
N THR A 196 -1.48 10.17 -8.16
CA THR A 196 -1.61 8.72 -8.00
C THR A 196 -0.50 8.20 -7.10
N VAL A 197 -0.82 7.28 -6.21
CA VAL A 197 0.16 6.71 -5.27
C VAL A 197 0.14 5.19 -5.33
N LEU A 198 1.31 4.60 -5.59
CA LEU A 198 1.57 3.19 -5.31
C LEU A 198 2.46 3.09 -4.08
N LEU A 199 1.94 2.52 -3.01
CA LEU A 199 2.73 2.23 -1.83
C LEU A 199 2.94 0.73 -1.65
N THR A 200 4.11 0.33 -1.17
CA THR A 200 4.32 -1.03 -0.66
C THR A 200 4.28 -1.00 0.85
N THR A 201 3.71 -2.01 1.44
CA THR A 201 3.70 -2.15 2.90
C THR A 201 3.57 -3.62 3.31
N HIS A 202 4.01 -3.91 4.51
CA HIS A 202 3.66 -5.12 5.25
C HIS A 202 2.77 -4.79 6.46
N TYR A 203 2.47 -3.50 6.68
CA TYR A 203 1.54 -3.05 7.72
C TYR A 203 0.12 -2.99 7.18
N LEU A 204 -0.70 -3.91 7.62
CA LEU A 204 -2.10 -4.04 7.21
C LEU A 204 -2.94 -2.81 7.56
N GLN A 205 -2.65 -2.18 8.70
CA GLN A 205 -3.29 -0.95 9.13
C GLN A 205 -3.04 0.22 8.16
N GLU A 206 -1.88 0.27 7.52
CA GLU A 206 -1.55 1.28 6.53
C GLU A 206 -2.37 1.09 5.26
N ALA A 207 -2.43 -0.15 4.75
CA ALA A 207 -3.26 -0.49 3.60
C ALA A 207 -4.76 -0.22 3.87
N ASP A 208 -5.24 -0.58 5.06
CA ASP A 208 -6.63 -0.35 5.48
C ASP A 208 -6.99 1.13 5.60
N ALA A 209 -6.04 1.94 6.09
CA ALA A 209 -6.25 3.36 6.33
C ALA A 209 -6.13 4.22 5.05
N LEU A 210 -5.30 3.82 4.08
CA LEU A 210 -4.94 4.68 2.95
C LEU A 210 -5.45 4.19 1.60
N ALA A 211 -5.48 2.87 1.39
CA ALA A 211 -5.64 2.34 0.05
C ALA A 211 -7.10 2.36 -0.41
N ASP A 212 -7.32 2.84 -1.64
CA ASP A 212 -8.56 2.62 -2.38
C ASP A 212 -8.62 1.18 -2.87
N ARG A 213 -7.45 0.60 -3.19
CA ARG A 213 -7.29 -0.78 -3.65
C ARG A 213 -6.02 -1.40 -3.09
N VAL A 214 -6.13 -2.66 -2.70
CA VAL A 214 -5.04 -3.50 -2.20
C VAL A 214 -4.78 -4.61 -3.19
N ALA A 215 -3.52 -4.83 -3.54
CA ALA A 215 -3.06 -6.02 -4.23
C ALA A 215 -2.17 -6.82 -3.28
N VAL A 216 -2.55 -8.05 -3.01
CA VAL A 216 -1.79 -8.95 -2.12
C VAL A 216 -0.80 -9.75 -2.97
N ILE A 217 0.48 -9.57 -2.71
CA ILE A 217 1.56 -10.34 -3.37
C ILE A 217 2.18 -11.33 -2.40
N ASN A 218 2.32 -12.58 -2.83
CA ASN A 218 2.98 -13.63 -2.07
C ASN A 218 3.86 -14.49 -3.01
N LYS A 219 5.08 -14.79 -2.62
CA LYS A 219 6.03 -15.61 -3.37
C LYS A 219 6.17 -15.24 -4.87
N GLY A 220 6.05 -13.94 -5.15
CA GLY A 220 6.18 -13.40 -6.51
C GLY A 220 4.90 -13.40 -7.35
N GLU A 221 3.76 -13.72 -6.79
CA GLU A 221 2.45 -13.79 -7.47
C GLU A 221 1.44 -12.86 -6.79
N ILE A 222 0.55 -12.19 -7.57
CA ILE A 222 -0.61 -11.49 -7.02
C ILE A 222 -1.68 -12.54 -6.74
N ILE A 223 -2.04 -12.70 -5.46
CA ILE A 223 -2.97 -13.73 -5.00
C ILE A 223 -4.38 -13.19 -4.72
N ALA A 224 -4.50 -11.88 -4.49
CA ALA A 224 -5.80 -11.21 -4.34
C ALA A 224 -5.67 -9.73 -4.72
N GLU A 225 -6.76 -9.14 -5.21
CA GLU A 225 -6.84 -7.72 -5.54
C GLU A 225 -8.27 -7.23 -5.33
N GLY A 226 -8.44 -6.07 -4.69
CA GLY A 226 -9.74 -5.47 -4.41
C GLY A 226 -9.62 -4.29 -3.46
N SER A 227 -10.75 -3.65 -3.10
CA SER A 227 -10.78 -2.70 -2.00
C SER A 227 -10.45 -3.39 -0.66
N PRO A 228 -9.98 -2.65 0.37
CA PRO A 228 -9.76 -3.24 1.70
C PRO A 228 -10.98 -4.01 2.21
N SER A 229 -12.19 -3.51 1.96
CA SER A 229 -13.44 -4.16 2.34
C SER A 229 -13.70 -5.47 1.56
N GLU A 230 -13.41 -5.51 0.26
CA GLU A 230 -13.54 -6.72 -0.55
C GLU A 230 -12.52 -7.79 -0.14
N ILE A 231 -11.27 -7.40 0.16
CA ILE A 231 -10.26 -8.34 0.67
C ILE A 231 -10.66 -8.92 2.03
N LYS A 232 -11.20 -8.08 2.94
CA LYS A 232 -11.75 -8.54 4.22
C LYS A 232 -12.92 -9.51 4.04
N ALA A 233 -13.79 -9.24 3.06
CA ALA A 233 -14.96 -10.07 2.78
C ALA A 233 -14.63 -11.44 2.16
N GLN A 234 -13.47 -11.57 1.47
CA GLN A 234 -12.99 -12.85 0.93
C GLN A 234 -12.65 -13.87 2.03
N THR A 235 -12.30 -13.39 3.19
CA THR A 235 -12.14 -14.21 4.38
C THR A 235 -13.46 -14.17 5.16
N ALA A 236 -14.38 -15.05 4.79
CA ALA A 236 -15.68 -15.17 5.43
C ALA A 236 -15.51 -15.41 6.95
N GLY A 237 -15.50 -14.34 7.73
CA GLY A 237 -15.42 -14.44 9.19
C GLY A 237 -15.81 -13.16 9.88
N LYS A 238 -16.62 -13.31 10.90
CA LYS A 238 -16.90 -12.31 11.93
C LYS A 238 -16.09 -12.70 13.16
N ARG A 239 -15.58 -11.70 13.86
CA ARG A 239 -14.96 -11.88 15.16
C ARG A 239 -15.90 -11.34 16.23
N ILE A 240 -16.22 -12.20 17.20
CA ILE A 240 -16.99 -11.83 18.38
C ILE A 240 -16.00 -11.88 19.55
N ARG A 241 -15.78 -10.74 20.20
CA ARG A 241 -15.01 -10.65 21.44
C ARG A 241 -16.00 -10.46 22.58
N CYS A 242 -15.86 -11.28 23.63
CA CYS A 242 -16.74 -11.19 24.80
C CYS A 242 -16.05 -11.73 26.06
N ILE A 243 -16.52 -11.26 27.21
CA ILE A 243 -16.21 -11.83 28.53
C ILE A 243 -17.41 -12.68 28.92
N THR A 244 -17.18 -13.97 29.18
CA THR A 244 -18.24 -14.94 29.46
C THR A 244 -17.79 -15.95 30.52
N SER A 245 -18.74 -16.51 31.25
CA SER A 245 -18.51 -17.61 32.19
C SER A 245 -18.45 -18.98 31.51
N LEU A 246 -18.73 -19.06 30.21
CA LEU A 246 -18.68 -20.30 29.43
C LEU A 246 -17.25 -20.76 29.25
N THR A 247 -17.04 -22.07 29.26
CA THR A 247 -15.73 -22.65 29.01
C THR A 247 -15.40 -22.64 27.50
N ILE A 248 -14.13 -22.66 27.16
CA ILE A 248 -13.65 -22.71 25.77
C ILE A 248 -14.26 -23.88 24.99
N ASP A 249 -14.45 -25.04 25.64
CA ASP A 249 -15.05 -26.20 24.99
C ASP A 249 -16.55 -26.00 24.70
N THR A 250 -17.26 -25.31 25.60
CA THR A 250 -18.65 -24.94 25.37
C THR A 250 -18.78 -23.95 24.21
N LEU A 251 -17.87 -22.98 24.13
CA LEU A 251 -17.84 -22.00 23.04
C LEU A 251 -17.56 -22.66 21.69
N ARG A 252 -16.63 -23.63 21.65
CA ARG A 252 -16.32 -24.41 20.42
C ARG A 252 -17.48 -25.27 19.93
N GLN A 253 -18.40 -25.64 20.81
CA GLN A 253 -19.58 -26.45 20.47
C GLN A 253 -20.76 -25.61 19.93
N ILE A 254 -20.66 -24.28 19.95
CA ILE A 254 -21.70 -23.42 19.40
C ILE A 254 -21.72 -23.55 17.86
N PRO A 255 -22.87 -23.88 17.27
CA PRO A 255 -22.98 -23.99 15.82
C PRO A 255 -22.52 -22.73 15.08
N GLY A 256 -21.66 -22.90 14.09
CA GLY A 256 -21.09 -21.78 13.31
C GLY A 256 -19.78 -21.22 13.88
N VAL A 257 -19.34 -21.63 15.04
CA VAL A 257 -18.01 -21.28 15.55
C VAL A 257 -16.93 -22.08 14.82
N THR A 258 -15.94 -21.37 14.25
CA THR A 258 -14.82 -22.00 13.53
C THR A 258 -13.55 -22.07 14.38
N GLU A 259 -13.32 -21.06 15.23
CA GLU A 259 -12.17 -20.98 16.11
C GLU A 259 -12.52 -20.21 17.40
N VAL A 260 -11.93 -20.58 18.51
CA VAL A 260 -12.02 -19.86 19.79
C VAL A 260 -10.61 -19.67 20.33
N LYS A 261 -10.24 -18.43 20.63
CA LYS A 261 -8.98 -18.03 21.29
C LYS A 261 -9.29 -17.35 22.61
N GLU A 262 -8.44 -17.61 23.59
CA GLU A 262 -8.48 -16.91 24.88
C GLU A 262 -7.55 -15.69 24.82
N ASP A 263 -8.10 -14.51 25.14
CA ASP A 263 -7.34 -13.25 25.21
C ASP A 263 -7.54 -12.64 26.61
N ARG A 264 -6.66 -12.99 27.54
CA ARG A 264 -6.70 -12.58 28.97
C ARG A 264 -8.00 -13.01 29.65
N GLU A 265 -8.90 -12.03 29.88
CA GLU A 265 -10.19 -12.27 30.54
C GLU A 265 -11.34 -12.40 29.52
N ALA A 266 -11.04 -12.28 28.21
CA ALA A 266 -12.02 -12.35 27.15
C ALA A 266 -11.76 -13.53 26.21
N PHE A 267 -12.81 -13.92 25.48
CA PHE A 267 -12.70 -14.88 24.39
C PHE A 267 -12.87 -14.18 23.04
N GLU A 268 -12.08 -14.55 22.08
CA GLU A 268 -12.26 -14.21 20.67
C GLU A 268 -12.82 -15.43 19.94
N ILE A 269 -14.00 -15.28 19.38
CA ILE A 269 -14.75 -16.32 18.68
C ILE A 269 -14.82 -15.94 17.20
N HIS A 270 -14.34 -16.82 16.33
CA HIS A 270 -14.40 -16.65 14.88
C HIS A 270 -15.57 -17.44 14.33
N THR A 271 -16.34 -16.81 13.44
CA THR A 271 -17.53 -17.40 12.83
C THR A 271 -17.83 -16.77 11.47
N PRO A 272 -18.32 -17.50 10.47
CA PRO A 272 -18.80 -16.93 9.22
C PRO A 272 -19.96 -15.95 9.42
N GLU A 273 -20.87 -16.26 10.34
CA GLU A 273 -22.06 -15.46 10.65
C GLU A 273 -22.15 -15.20 12.15
N ALA A 274 -22.09 -13.93 12.56
CA ALA A 274 -22.08 -13.58 13.98
C ALA A 274 -23.46 -13.69 14.63
N GLU A 275 -24.53 -13.39 13.89
CA GLU A 275 -25.87 -13.24 14.43
C GLU A 275 -26.42 -14.53 15.06
N PRO A 276 -26.26 -15.74 14.45
CA PRO A 276 -26.67 -16.99 15.10
C PRO A 276 -25.86 -17.30 16.34
N VAL A 277 -24.53 -17.11 16.27
CA VAL A 277 -23.60 -17.37 17.39
C VAL A 277 -23.89 -16.43 18.56
N LEU A 278 -24.18 -15.16 18.30
CA LEU A 278 -24.52 -14.19 19.32
C LEU A 278 -25.83 -14.55 20.04
N ARG A 279 -26.85 -15.01 19.32
CA ARG A 279 -28.10 -15.45 19.94
C ARG A 279 -27.88 -16.62 20.89
N ASP A 280 -27.02 -17.58 20.50
CA ASP A 280 -26.71 -18.75 21.30
C ASP A 280 -25.87 -18.36 22.53
N LEU A 281 -24.86 -17.47 22.36
CA LEU A 281 -24.07 -16.93 23.47
C LEU A 281 -24.93 -16.20 24.51
N LEU A 282 -25.80 -15.28 24.06
CA LEU A 282 -26.69 -14.51 24.94
C LEU A 282 -27.74 -15.39 25.65
N ALA A 283 -28.15 -16.47 24.99
CA ALA A 283 -29.08 -17.44 25.60
C ALA A 283 -28.41 -18.32 26.67
N ARG A 284 -27.11 -18.61 26.54
CA ARG A 284 -26.38 -19.50 27.48
C ARG A 284 -25.74 -18.73 28.64
N ASP A 285 -25.39 -17.47 28.45
CA ASP A 285 -24.75 -16.64 29.47
C ASP A 285 -25.45 -15.26 29.58
N ALA A 286 -26.29 -15.12 30.60
CA ALA A 286 -26.97 -13.87 30.90
C ALA A 286 -26.02 -12.76 31.43
N ASN A 287 -24.83 -13.13 31.91
CA ASN A 287 -23.80 -12.22 32.44
C ASN A 287 -22.75 -11.85 31.40
N LEU A 288 -22.95 -12.24 30.14
CA LEU A 288 -22.04 -11.91 29.04
C LEU A 288 -21.81 -10.40 28.98
N SER A 289 -20.56 -9.98 28.94
CA SER A 289 -20.17 -8.58 28.95
C SER A 289 -19.02 -8.31 27.99
N GLY A 290 -18.65 -7.02 27.77
CA GLY A 290 -17.55 -6.65 26.88
C GLY A 290 -17.76 -7.12 25.45
N LEU A 291 -19.02 -7.24 25.00
CA LEU A 291 -19.38 -7.73 23.69
C LEU A 291 -18.95 -6.74 22.59
N GLU A 292 -18.11 -7.20 21.71
CA GLU A 292 -17.67 -6.48 20.52
C GLU A 292 -17.78 -7.43 19.32
N VAL A 293 -18.43 -6.95 18.25
CA VAL A 293 -18.55 -7.70 17.00
C VAL A 293 -17.87 -6.90 15.90
N SER A 294 -16.87 -7.51 15.30
CA SER A 294 -16.14 -6.91 14.19
C SER A 294 -16.09 -7.85 13.00
N ALA A 295 -16.02 -7.30 11.80
CA ALA A 295 -15.61 -8.09 10.65
C ALA A 295 -14.18 -8.58 10.86
N ALA A 296 -13.81 -9.68 10.23
CA ALA A 296 -12.41 -10.11 10.16
C ALA A 296 -11.56 -8.94 9.68
N GLY A 297 -10.46 -8.68 10.36
CA GLY A 297 -9.52 -7.63 9.98
C GLY A 297 -8.81 -7.97 8.67
N LEU A 298 -8.14 -6.99 8.09
CA LEU A 298 -7.30 -7.22 6.91
C LEU A 298 -6.16 -8.23 7.25
N GLU A 299 -5.81 -8.38 8.53
CA GLU A 299 -4.79 -9.31 9.02
C GLU A 299 -5.22 -10.77 8.90
N GLU A 300 -6.42 -11.09 9.35
CA GLU A 300 -6.97 -12.45 9.22
C GLU A 300 -7.18 -12.80 7.73
N ALA A 301 -7.66 -11.84 6.94
CA ALA A 301 -7.79 -12.01 5.50
C ALA A 301 -6.46 -12.32 4.83
N PHE A 302 -5.45 -11.55 5.15
CA PHE A 302 -4.10 -11.73 4.63
C PHE A 302 -3.50 -13.08 5.03
N LEU A 303 -3.64 -13.49 6.29
CA LEU A 303 -3.13 -14.77 6.79
C LEU A 303 -3.81 -15.94 6.08
N ALA A 304 -5.14 -15.91 5.91
CA ALA A 304 -5.87 -16.95 5.20
C ALA A 304 -5.42 -17.06 3.73
N LEU A 305 -5.36 -15.95 3.00
CA LEU A 305 -4.91 -15.91 1.61
C LEU A 305 -3.48 -16.43 1.41
N THR A 306 -2.57 -16.12 2.35
CA THR A 306 -1.17 -16.55 2.26
C THR A 306 -0.96 -18.02 2.65
N GLN A 307 -1.81 -18.58 3.53
CA GLN A 307 -1.76 -20.00 3.92
C GLN A 307 -2.34 -20.90 2.82
N ASP A 308 -3.45 -20.52 2.19
CA ASP A 308 -4.06 -21.28 1.10
C ASP A 308 -3.15 -21.37 -0.13
N SER A 309 -2.41 -20.31 -0.44
CA SER A 309 -1.39 -20.31 -1.50
C SER A 309 -0.24 -21.28 -1.22
N SER A 310 -0.01 -21.65 0.06
CA SER A 310 1.03 -22.60 0.44
C SER A 310 0.58 -24.06 0.30
N LYS A 311 -0.73 -24.33 0.31
CA LYS A 311 -1.30 -25.69 0.12
C LYS A 311 -1.42 -26.08 -1.35
N ASN A 312 -1.67 -25.11 -2.24
CA ASN A 312 -1.85 -25.35 -3.68
C ASN A 312 -0.53 -25.45 -4.47
N GLY A 313 0.63 -25.24 -3.85
CA GLY A 313 1.96 -25.32 -4.48
C GLY A 313 2.66 -26.69 -4.38
N ASN A 314 1.99 -27.73 -3.86
CA ASN A 314 2.56 -29.07 -3.66
C ASN A 314 1.87 -30.15 -4.51
N HIS A 315 1.62 -29.85 -5.78
CA HIS A 315 1.19 -30.87 -6.76
C HIS A 315 2.09 -30.84 -7.98
#